data_97de49dc7deeaf2ff612b05a335c27f4
#
_entry.id   97de49dc7deeaf2ff612b05a335c27f4
#
_cell.length_a   1.000
_cell.length_b   1.000
_cell.length_c   1.000
_cell.angle_alpha   90.00
_cell.angle_beta   90.00
_cell.angle_gamma   90.00
#
_symmetry.space_group_name_H-M   'P 1'
#
loop_
_entity.id
_entity.type
_entity.pdbx_description
1 polymer ?
#
loop_
_entity_poly.entity_id
_entity_poly.type
_entity_poly.pdbx_seq_one_letter_code
_entity_poly.pdbx_strand_id
1 'polypeptide(L)'
;SFTSMMLTALLVFDPTEFAVKSERFEVVSSLARKVLDKAEDVKELVDLDFNRVIYLGAGPFFGLAHEAQLKILELTAGQVATMYESPVGFRHGPKSLINDNTVVLVFGTTTDYTRKYDLDLV
;
A
#
# COMPACT_ATOMS: atom_id res chain seq x y z
N SER A 1 -2.03 2.64 -15.71
CA SER A 1 -1.77 2.64 -14.27
C SER A 1 -2.59 1.58 -13.56
N PHE A 2 -2.24 1.22 -12.34
CA PHE A 2 -2.96 0.23 -11.51
C PHE A 2 -4.46 0.61 -11.37
N THR A 3 -4.74 1.85 -11.04
CA THR A 3 -6.12 2.36 -10.91
C THR A 3 -6.92 2.22 -12.19
N SER A 4 -6.33 2.51 -13.35
CA SER A 4 -7.01 2.36 -14.64
C SER A 4 -7.37 0.90 -14.92
N MET A 5 -6.48 -0.05 -14.62
CA MET A 5 -6.75 -1.48 -14.77
C MET A 5 -7.86 -1.94 -13.82
N MET A 6 -7.83 -1.50 -12.57
CA MET A 6 -8.88 -1.82 -11.59
C MET A 6 -10.25 -1.27 -12.04
N LEU A 7 -10.31 -0.03 -12.49
CA LEU A 7 -11.55 0.57 -12.99
C LEU A 7 -12.06 -0.14 -14.25
N THR A 8 -11.16 -0.52 -15.16
CA THR A 8 -11.53 -1.31 -16.34
C THR A 8 -12.09 -2.69 -15.94
N ALA A 9 -11.46 -3.37 -14.99
CA ALA A 9 -11.95 -4.65 -14.49
C ALA A 9 -13.35 -4.51 -13.85
N LEU A 10 -13.59 -3.48 -13.06
CA LEU A 10 -14.91 -3.18 -12.51
C LEU A 10 -15.95 -2.91 -13.61
N LEU A 11 -15.59 -2.17 -14.65
CA LEU A 11 -16.51 -1.91 -15.78
C LEU A 11 -16.89 -3.18 -16.52
N VAL A 12 -15.94 -4.09 -16.71
CA VAL A 12 -16.14 -5.30 -17.53
C VAL A 12 -16.77 -6.43 -16.74
N PHE A 13 -16.33 -6.69 -15.53
CA PHE A 13 -16.64 -7.90 -14.77
C PHE A 13 -17.67 -7.71 -13.66
N ASP A 14 -17.87 -6.48 -13.15
CA ASP A 14 -18.90 -6.23 -12.15
C ASP A 14 -20.28 -6.25 -12.82
N PRO A 15 -21.21 -7.11 -12.38
CA PRO A 15 -22.54 -7.22 -12.99
C PRO A 15 -23.49 -6.08 -12.61
N THR A 16 -23.10 -5.17 -11.72
CA THR A 16 -23.95 -4.05 -11.30
C THR A 16 -24.19 -3.06 -12.45
N GLU A 17 -25.28 -2.32 -12.36
CA GLU A 17 -25.63 -1.29 -13.34
C GLU A 17 -24.59 -0.16 -13.41
N PHE A 18 -24.47 0.46 -14.57
CA PHE A 18 -23.51 1.54 -14.82
C PHE A 18 -23.63 2.70 -13.84
N ALA A 19 -24.84 3.06 -13.43
CA ALA A 19 -25.07 4.13 -12.46
C ALA A 19 -24.38 3.85 -11.12
N VAL A 20 -24.45 2.61 -10.62
CA VAL A 20 -23.79 2.17 -9.38
C VAL A 20 -22.26 2.19 -9.55
N LYS A 21 -21.77 1.77 -10.70
CA LYS A 21 -20.33 1.83 -11.00
C LYS A 21 -19.83 3.27 -11.04
N SER A 22 -20.61 4.17 -11.65
CA SER A 22 -20.26 5.60 -11.70
C SER A 22 -20.16 6.23 -10.31
N GLU A 23 -21.10 5.91 -9.42
CA GLU A 23 -21.04 6.38 -8.02
C GLU A 23 -19.78 5.85 -7.30
N ARG A 24 -19.43 4.58 -7.48
CA ARG A 24 -18.19 4.03 -6.93
C ARG A 24 -16.94 4.75 -7.45
N PHE A 25 -16.92 5.13 -8.73
CA PHE A 25 -15.82 5.88 -9.32
C PHE A 25 -15.68 7.28 -8.70
N GLU A 26 -16.79 7.95 -8.45
CA GLU A 26 -16.77 9.25 -7.75
C GLU A 26 -16.22 9.11 -6.33
N VAL A 27 -16.63 8.08 -5.60
CA VAL A 27 -16.09 7.77 -4.26
C VAL A 27 -14.59 7.55 -4.32
N VAL A 28 -14.09 6.70 -5.24
CA VAL A 28 -12.65 6.43 -5.39
C VAL A 28 -11.89 7.71 -5.75
N SER A 29 -12.42 8.51 -6.67
CA SER A 29 -11.81 9.78 -7.07
C SER A 29 -11.72 10.77 -5.90
N SER A 30 -12.80 10.86 -5.09
CA SER A 30 -12.82 11.71 -3.90
C SER A 30 -11.79 11.26 -2.86
N LEU A 31 -11.68 9.95 -2.62
CA LEU A 31 -10.68 9.40 -1.70
C LEU A 31 -9.25 9.65 -2.19
N ALA A 32 -9.01 9.50 -3.49
CA ALA A 32 -7.71 9.78 -4.08
C ALA A 32 -7.29 11.25 -3.89
N ARG A 33 -8.23 12.21 -4.07
CA ARG A 33 -7.96 13.62 -3.79
C ARG A 33 -7.59 13.86 -2.33
N LYS A 34 -8.31 13.25 -1.39
CA LYS A 34 -7.98 13.35 0.05
C LYS A 34 -6.59 12.81 0.40
N VAL A 35 -6.12 11.79 -0.33
CA VAL A 35 -4.74 11.28 -0.17
C VAL A 35 -3.73 12.30 -0.72
N LEU A 36 -4.03 12.90 -1.89
CA LEU A 36 -3.16 13.93 -2.47
C LEU A 36 -3.08 15.19 -1.59
N ASP A 37 -4.16 15.55 -0.91
CA ASP A 37 -4.19 16.68 0.04
C ASP A 37 -3.26 16.45 1.26
N LYS A 38 -2.82 15.21 1.49
CA LYS A 38 -1.86 14.82 2.53
C LYS A 38 -0.40 14.73 2.03
N ALA A 39 -0.09 15.35 0.91
CA ALA A 39 1.24 15.28 0.30
C ALA A 39 2.35 15.79 1.26
N GLU A 40 2.06 16.80 2.09
CA GLU A 40 3.04 17.31 3.06
C GLU A 40 3.33 16.29 4.17
N ASP A 41 2.31 15.55 4.66
CA ASP A 41 2.51 14.47 5.65
C ASP A 41 3.45 13.38 5.08
N VAL A 42 3.28 13.06 3.78
CA VAL A 42 4.15 12.10 3.08
C VAL A 42 5.57 12.64 2.92
N LYS A 43 5.71 13.94 2.66
CA LYS A 43 7.00 14.58 2.52
C LYS A 43 7.83 14.50 3.81
N GLU A 44 7.20 14.66 4.97
CA GLU A 44 7.88 14.48 6.26
C GLU A 44 8.50 13.08 6.40
N LEU A 45 7.83 12.03 5.86
CA LEU A 45 8.38 10.67 5.83
C LEU A 45 9.56 10.55 4.85
N VAL A 46 9.51 11.24 3.72
CA VAL A 46 10.59 11.22 2.71
C VAL A 46 11.83 11.95 3.21
N ASP A 47 11.66 12.94 4.08
CA ASP A 47 12.77 13.70 4.67
C ASP A 47 13.51 12.92 5.80
N LEU A 48 13.01 11.72 6.18
CA LEU A 48 13.74 10.82 7.08
C LEU A 48 14.97 10.23 6.37
N ASP A 49 16.05 10.06 7.11
CA ASP A 49 17.27 9.40 6.60
C ASP A 49 17.07 7.87 6.56
N PHE A 50 16.57 7.36 5.44
CA PHE A 50 16.39 5.94 5.23
C PHE A 50 16.98 5.46 3.90
N ASN A 51 17.41 4.21 3.87
CA ASN A 51 17.89 3.53 2.67
C ASN A 51 17.11 2.23 2.37
N ARG A 52 16.10 1.94 3.18
CA ARG A 52 15.25 0.75 3.04
C ARG A 52 13.80 1.07 3.37
N VAL A 53 12.90 0.55 2.54
CA VAL A 53 11.45 0.61 2.79
C VAL A 53 10.86 -0.80 2.71
N ILE A 54 10.08 -1.16 3.72
CA ILE A 54 9.36 -2.45 3.78
C ILE A 54 7.86 -2.15 3.73
N TYR A 55 7.17 -2.76 2.79
CA TYR A 55 5.73 -2.65 2.62
C TYR A 55 5.04 -3.91 3.11
N LEU A 56 4.11 -3.75 4.04
CA LEU A 56 3.35 -4.87 4.60
C LEU A 56 1.87 -4.75 4.26
N GLY A 57 1.26 -5.86 3.87
CA GLY A 57 -0.16 -5.93 3.58
C GLY A 57 -0.68 -7.35 3.54
N ALA A 58 -1.91 -7.57 4.01
CA ALA A 58 -2.56 -8.86 4.01
C ALA A 58 -3.76 -8.90 3.06
N GLY A 59 -4.10 -10.08 2.54
CA GLY A 59 -5.20 -10.25 1.59
C GLY A 59 -5.04 -9.36 0.35
N PRO A 60 -6.03 -8.53 -0.02
CA PRO A 60 -5.92 -7.63 -1.18
C PRO A 60 -4.76 -6.63 -1.04
N PHE A 61 -4.41 -6.24 0.18
CA PHE A 61 -3.31 -5.30 0.42
C PHE A 61 -1.92 -5.92 0.21
N PHE A 62 -1.80 -7.24 0.12
CA PHE A 62 -0.55 -7.89 -0.26
C PHE A 62 -0.12 -7.49 -1.69
N GLY A 63 -1.08 -7.46 -2.62
CA GLY A 63 -0.82 -6.98 -3.99
C GLY A 63 -0.50 -5.47 -4.03
N LEU A 64 -1.13 -4.67 -3.16
CA LEU A 64 -0.82 -3.24 -3.03
C LEU A 64 0.59 -3.02 -2.48
N ALA A 65 0.99 -3.78 -1.47
CA ALA A 65 2.35 -3.75 -0.91
C ALA A 65 3.40 -4.11 -1.97
N HIS A 66 3.12 -5.11 -2.80
CA HIS A 66 3.98 -5.48 -3.91
C HIS A 66 4.13 -4.35 -4.94
N GLU A 67 3.02 -3.74 -5.37
CA GLU A 67 3.07 -2.62 -6.33
C GLU A 67 3.80 -1.40 -5.75
N ALA A 68 3.55 -1.05 -4.47
CA ALA A 68 4.22 0.06 -3.81
C ALA A 68 5.74 -0.15 -3.72
N GLN A 69 6.15 -1.36 -3.34
CA GLN A 69 7.55 -1.78 -3.32
C GLN A 69 8.21 -1.60 -4.70
N LEU A 70 7.55 -2.09 -5.75
CA LEU A 70 8.06 -2.00 -7.11
C LEU A 70 8.22 -0.55 -7.56
N LYS A 71 7.28 0.33 -7.22
CA LYS A 71 7.36 1.76 -7.60
C LYS A 71 8.55 2.47 -6.98
N ILE A 72 8.85 2.25 -5.71
CA ILE A 72 10.04 2.84 -5.09
C ILE A 72 11.32 2.26 -5.70
N LEU A 73 11.38 0.96 -5.92
CA LEU A 73 12.53 0.32 -6.56
C LEU A 73 12.82 0.93 -7.94
N GLU A 74 11.79 1.07 -8.78
CA GLU A 74 11.89 1.63 -10.14
C GLU A 74 12.27 3.11 -10.11
N LEU A 75 11.54 3.93 -9.32
CA LEU A 75 11.70 5.38 -9.32
C LEU A 75 13.02 5.84 -8.70
N THR A 76 13.59 5.05 -7.80
CA THR A 76 14.91 5.33 -7.20
C THR A 76 16.06 4.61 -7.93
N ALA A 77 15.77 3.90 -9.03
CA ALA A 77 16.75 3.07 -9.74
C ALA A 77 17.51 2.11 -8.79
N GLY A 78 16.82 1.56 -7.80
CA GLY A 78 17.38 0.64 -6.83
C GLY A 78 18.23 1.29 -5.72
N GLN A 79 18.29 2.61 -5.64
CA GLN A 79 19.03 3.30 -4.57
C GLN A 79 18.42 3.09 -3.20
N VAL A 80 17.10 2.92 -3.12
CA VAL A 80 16.38 2.52 -1.91
C VAL A 80 16.06 1.04 -2.00
N ALA A 81 16.59 0.24 -1.06
CA ALA A 81 16.27 -1.18 -0.97
C ALA A 81 14.81 -1.36 -0.56
N THR A 82 14.09 -2.21 -1.25
CA THR A 82 12.65 -2.40 -0.97
C THR A 82 12.28 -3.87 -0.84
N MET A 83 11.28 -4.13 0.00
CA MET A 83 10.70 -5.45 0.22
C MET A 83 9.21 -5.33 0.46
N TYR A 84 8.45 -6.37 0.17
CA TYR A 84 7.06 -6.51 0.60
C TYR A 84 6.81 -7.88 1.20
N GLU A 85 5.87 -7.95 2.15
CA GLU A 85 5.45 -9.20 2.79
C GLU A 85 4.07 -9.02 3.46
N SER A 86 3.46 -10.12 3.87
CA SER A 86 2.35 -10.08 4.80
C SER A 86 2.84 -9.79 6.22
N PRO A 87 2.05 -9.12 7.09
CA PRO A 87 2.45 -8.87 8.48
C PRO A 87 2.81 -10.15 9.24
N VAL A 88 2.08 -11.23 8.98
CA VAL A 88 2.36 -12.54 9.60
C VAL A 88 3.64 -13.15 9.06
N GLY A 89 3.82 -13.18 7.73
CA GLY A 89 5.04 -13.71 7.12
C GLY A 89 6.29 -12.94 7.52
N PHE A 90 6.18 -11.63 7.63
CA PHE A 90 7.27 -10.76 8.03
C PHE A 90 7.86 -11.10 9.41
N ARG A 91 7.03 -11.55 10.36
CA ARG A 91 7.47 -11.97 11.71
C ARG A 91 8.39 -13.19 11.69
N HIS A 92 8.27 -14.04 10.67
CA HIS A 92 8.95 -15.34 10.61
C HIS A 92 10.34 -15.31 9.96
N GLY A 93 11.00 -14.15 9.96
CA GLY A 93 12.35 -14.03 9.44
C GLY A 93 12.68 -12.65 8.88
N PRO A 94 11.91 -12.13 7.92
CA PRO A 94 12.21 -10.83 7.29
C PRO A 94 12.28 -9.65 8.26
N LYS A 95 11.65 -9.72 9.43
CA LYS A 95 11.77 -8.71 10.49
C LYS A 95 13.23 -8.44 10.90
N SER A 96 14.12 -9.39 10.72
CA SER A 96 15.56 -9.21 10.97
C SER A 96 16.24 -8.20 10.03
N LEU A 97 15.56 -7.78 8.95
CA LEU A 97 16.07 -6.77 8.02
C LEU A 97 15.90 -5.33 8.55
N ILE A 98 15.13 -5.13 9.62
CA ILE A 98 14.92 -3.80 10.21
C ILE A 98 16.21 -3.31 10.87
N ASN A 99 16.57 -2.07 10.56
CA ASN A 99 17.63 -1.31 11.23
C ASN A 99 17.17 0.17 11.36
N ASP A 100 18.00 1.02 11.93
CA ASP A 100 17.67 2.43 12.19
C ASP A 100 17.36 3.24 10.92
N ASN A 101 17.78 2.77 9.75
CA ASN A 101 17.54 3.40 8.44
C ASN A 101 16.43 2.68 7.64
N THR A 102 15.50 2.00 8.33
CA THR A 102 14.40 1.28 7.70
C THR A 102 13.05 1.92 8.02
N VAL A 103 12.30 2.28 6.99
CA VAL A 103 10.88 2.67 7.11
C VAL A 103 10.01 1.44 6.84
N VAL A 104 9.03 1.20 7.69
CA VAL A 104 8.02 0.14 7.52
C VAL A 104 6.65 0.77 7.33
N LEU A 105 6.03 0.50 6.18
CA LEU A 105 4.69 0.97 5.83
C LEU A 105 3.71 -0.21 5.85
N VAL A 106 2.68 -0.11 6.66
CA VAL A 106 1.66 -1.16 6.83
C VAL A 106 0.34 -0.73 6.22
N PHE A 107 -0.12 -1.45 5.20
CA PHE A 107 -1.48 -1.34 4.69
C PHE A 107 -2.42 -2.14 5.61
N GLY A 108 -2.91 -1.48 6.65
CA GLY A 108 -3.73 -2.10 7.69
C GLY A 108 -5.10 -2.53 7.16
N THR A 109 -5.51 -3.74 7.51
CA THR A 109 -6.81 -4.26 7.13
C THR A 109 -7.94 -3.61 7.93
N THR A 110 -9.12 -3.53 7.33
CA THR A 110 -10.35 -3.03 7.99
C THR A 110 -11.10 -4.14 8.74
N THR A 111 -10.69 -5.40 8.57
CA THR A 111 -11.30 -6.55 9.23
C THR A 111 -10.74 -6.71 10.64
N ASP A 112 -11.58 -6.63 11.67
CA ASP A 112 -11.17 -6.62 13.07
C ASP A 112 -10.28 -7.82 13.46
N TYR A 113 -10.56 -9.01 12.93
CA TYR A 113 -9.78 -10.20 13.22
C TYR A 113 -8.34 -10.10 12.74
N THR A 114 -8.11 -9.62 11.52
CA THR A 114 -6.77 -9.52 10.92
C THR A 114 -6.04 -8.26 11.36
N ARG A 115 -6.78 -7.16 11.58
CA ARG A 115 -6.22 -5.87 12.00
C ARG A 115 -5.39 -5.95 13.29
N LYS A 116 -5.81 -6.78 14.23
CA LYS A 116 -5.04 -6.98 15.48
C LYS A 116 -3.62 -7.51 15.23
N TYR A 117 -3.44 -8.35 14.18
CA TYR A 117 -2.12 -8.86 13.80
C TYR A 117 -1.27 -7.80 13.10
N ASP A 118 -1.91 -6.89 12.37
CA ASP A 118 -1.22 -5.76 11.75
C ASP A 118 -0.73 -4.78 12.83
N LEU A 119 -1.59 -4.45 13.81
CA LEU A 119 -1.27 -3.52 14.90
C LEU A 119 -0.27 -4.08 15.91
N ASP A 120 -0.30 -5.37 16.19
CA ASP A 120 0.63 -6.04 17.11
C ASP A 120 2.07 -6.12 16.55
N LEU A 121 2.26 -5.75 15.30
CA LEU A 121 3.57 -5.70 14.66
C LEU A 121 4.29 -4.36 14.88
N VAL A 122 3.53 -3.29 15.05
CA VAL A 122 4.00 -1.91 15.23
C VAL A 122 4.27 -1.65 16.69
#